data_2d3cd20bb41a92a408425d90c9f604a8
#
_entry.id   2d3cd20bb41a92a408425d90c9f604a8
#
_cell.length_a   1.000
_cell.length_b   1.000
_cell.length_c   1.000
_cell.angle_alpha   90.00
_cell.angle_beta   90.00
_cell.angle_gamma   90.00
#
_symmetry.space_group_name_H-M   'P 1'
#
loop_
_entity.id
_entity.type
_entity.pdbx_description
1 polymer ?
#
loop_
_entity_poly.entity_id
_entity_poly.type
_entity_poly.pdbx_seq_one_letter_code
_entity_poly.pdbx_strand_id
1 'polypeptide(L)'
;MSRIIGFDAIVHGNDKILILGSMPSIKSLEENMYYANPSNRFWPMLSNIYNMPVTTREEKLKLLKENQIALWDICHSCIRKGGMDSAIKETIPNDIELLLEENPSIQKIICNGKTSYTLLKKYFQREGICCSSTSSANARKTLEDVIIEYKGVLL
;
A
#
# COMPACT_ATOMS: atom_id res chain seq x y z
N MET A 1 23.98 0.66 10.29
CA MET A 1 22.92 1.11 9.34
C MET A 1 21.77 1.68 10.13
N SER A 2 21.27 2.85 9.74
CA SER A 2 20.19 3.49 10.50
C SER A 2 18.84 2.87 10.13
N ARG A 3 17.92 2.96 11.07
CA ARG A 3 16.56 2.50 10.92
C ARG A 3 15.76 3.50 10.08
N ILE A 4 14.97 2.97 9.15
CA ILE A 4 14.09 3.76 8.30
C ILE A 4 12.68 3.71 8.90
N ILE A 5 12.03 4.87 9.00
CA ILE A 5 10.67 4.99 9.56
C ILE A 5 9.70 5.27 8.42
N GLY A 6 8.60 4.53 8.39
CA GLY A 6 7.55 4.68 7.37
C GLY A 6 6.54 5.77 7.69
N PHE A 7 5.41 5.72 7.01
CA PHE A 7 4.38 6.76 7.08
C PHE A 7 3.27 6.44 8.08
N ASP A 8 2.54 7.48 8.46
CA ASP A 8 1.26 7.32 9.13
C ASP A 8 0.22 6.79 8.13
N ALA A 9 -0.81 6.14 8.65
CA ALA A 9 -1.90 5.66 7.83
C ALA A 9 -2.69 6.83 7.24
N ILE A 10 -3.22 6.62 6.04
CA ILE A 10 -4.23 7.50 5.45
C ILE A 10 -5.58 6.85 5.70
N VAL A 11 -6.39 7.45 6.58
CA VAL A 11 -7.73 6.96 6.93
C VAL A 11 -8.72 8.11 6.91
N HIS A 12 -9.99 7.80 6.70
CA HIS A 12 -11.05 8.81 6.56
C HIS A 12 -12.24 8.58 7.51
N GLY A 13 -12.18 7.53 8.32
CA GLY A 13 -13.23 7.20 9.28
C GLY A 13 -14.39 6.38 8.72
N ASN A 14 -14.51 6.30 7.42
CA ASN A 14 -15.58 5.54 6.75
C ASN A 14 -15.04 4.60 5.66
N ASP A 15 -13.76 4.31 5.69
CA ASP A 15 -13.12 3.48 4.68
C ASP A 15 -13.64 2.05 4.73
N LYS A 16 -13.79 1.43 3.58
CA LYS A 16 -14.24 0.04 3.45
C LYS A 16 -13.11 -0.90 3.10
N ILE A 17 -12.04 -0.36 2.51
CA ILE A 17 -10.91 -1.13 2.02
C ILE A 17 -9.64 -0.55 2.61
N LEU A 18 -8.76 -1.44 3.09
CA LEU A 18 -7.39 -1.08 3.49
C LEU A 18 -6.44 -1.75 2.53
N ILE A 19 -5.60 -0.96 1.87
CA ILE A 19 -4.52 -1.48 1.03
C ILE A 19 -3.22 -1.37 1.83
N LEU A 20 -2.55 -2.48 2.00
CA LEU A 20 -1.29 -2.57 2.76
C LEU A 20 -0.11 -2.83 1.84
N GLY A 21 0.91 -1.99 1.95
CA GLY A 21 2.23 -2.26 1.41
C GLY A 21 3.14 -2.83 2.49
N SER A 22 4.41 -3.02 2.16
CA SER A 22 5.43 -3.49 3.12
C SER A 22 6.13 -2.32 3.79
N MET A 23 6.81 -1.47 3.01
CA MET A 23 7.56 -0.30 3.46
C MET A 23 7.67 0.68 2.30
N PRO A 24 7.59 2.00 2.54
CA PRO A 24 7.73 2.96 1.45
C PRO A 24 9.08 2.82 0.72
N SER A 25 9.05 3.05 -0.60
CA SER A 25 10.26 3.10 -1.40
C SER A 25 11.11 4.33 -1.02
N ILE A 26 12.36 4.36 -1.48
CA ILE A 26 13.24 5.52 -1.27
C ILE A 26 12.57 6.78 -1.84
N LYS A 27 12.01 6.71 -3.04
CA LYS A 27 11.35 7.86 -3.68
C LYS A 27 10.13 8.31 -2.90
N SER A 28 9.34 7.36 -2.37
CA SER A 28 8.17 7.68 -1.53
C SER A 28 8.59 8.43 -0.27
N LEU A 29 9.68 8.00 0.37
CA LEU A 29 10.19 8.68 1.56
C LEU A 29 10.66 10.10 1.24
N GLU A 30 11.33 10.29 0.11
CA GLU A 30 11.76 11.62 -0.34
C GLU A 30 10.57 12.54 -0.60
N GLU A 31 9.53 12.03 -1.26
CA GLU A 31 8.34 12.80 -1.64
C GLU A 31 7.29 12.88 -0.54
N ASN A 32 7.47 12.11 0.53
CA ASN A 32 6.52 11.98 1.63
C ASN A 32 5.12 11.59 1.13
N MET A 33 5.06 10.62 0.22
CA MET A 33 3.81 10.13 -0.34
C MET A 33 3.90 8.67 -0.73
N TYR A 34 2.84 7.90 -0.44
CA TYR A 34 2.73 6.50 -0.83
C TYR A 34 2.86 6.34 -2.34
N TYR A 35 3.61 5.34 -2.75
CA TYR A 35 3.75 4.95 -4.15
C TYR A 35 4.18 6.10 -5.06
N ALA A 36 5.13 6.94 -4.58
CA ALA A 36 5.52 8.15 -5.28
C ALA A 36 6.53 7.92 -6.40
N ASN A 37 7.14 6.74 -6.49
CA ASN A 37 8.05 6.44 -7.59
C ASN A 37 7.28 6.54 -8.91
N PRO A 38 7.74 7.36 -9.88
CA PRO A 38 7.01 7.55 -11.14
C PRO A 38 6.79 6.26 -11.93
N SER A 39 7.63 5.24 -11.73
CA SER A 39 7.48 3.95 -12.40
C SER A 39 6.52 3.00 -11.68
N ASN A 40 6.05 3.35 -10.48
CA ASN A 40 5.09 2.53 -9.77
C ASN A 40 3.71 2.67 -10.42
N ARG A 41 3.02 1.56 -10.60
CA ARG A 41 1.74 1.52 -11.32
C ARG A 41 0.54 1.82 -10.44
N PHE A 42 0.74 2.04 -9.14
CA PHE A 42 -0.36 2.18 -8.18
C PHE A 42 -1.33 3.31 -8.54
N TRP A 43 -0.82 4.53 -8.66
CA TRP A 43 -1.67 5.68 -8.95
C TRP A 43 -2.26 5.65 -10.36
N PRO A 44 -1.49 5.31 -11.42
CA PRO A 44 -2.09 5.12 -12.74
C PRO A 44 -3.18 4.06 -12.77
N MET A 45 -3.00 2.98 -12.02
CA MET A 45 -3.99 1.93 -11.89
C MET A 45 -5.30 2.45 -11.28
N LEU A 46 -5.21 3.12 -10.12
CA LEU A 46 -6.40 3.67 -9.46
C LEU A 46 -7.07 4.75 -10.31
N SER A 47 -6.27 5.60 -10.97
CA SER A 47 -6.81 6.60 -11.88
C SER A 47 -7.66 5.97 -12.97
N ASN A 48 -7.19 4.86 -13.53
CA ASN A 48 -7.92 4.15 -14.57
C ASN A 48 -9.20 3.49 -14.02
N ILE A 49 -9.08 2.80 -12.88
CA ILE A 49 -10.22 2.08 -12.29
C ILE A 49 -11.36 3.03 -11.92
N TYR A 50 -11.04 4.17 -11.33
CA TYR A 50 -12.04 5.10 -10.81
C TYR A 50 -12.29 6.30 -11.72
N ASN A 51 -11.56 6.40 -12.82
CA ASN A 51 -11.66 7.51 -13.78
C ASN A 51 -11.53 8.87 -13.08
N MET A 52 -10.48 9.01 -12.26
CA MET A 52 -10.17 10.21 -11.51
C MET A 52 -8.70 10.58 -11.67
N PRO A 53 -8.36 11.89 -11.72
CA PRO A 53 -6.97 12.30 -11.88
C PRO A 53 -6.13 12.02 -10.63
N VAL A 54 -4.83 11.79 -10.82
CA VAL A 54 -3.87 11.51 -9.75
C VAL A 54 -2.56 12.27 -9.95
N THR A 55 -2.61 13.44 -10.54
CA THR A 55 -1.42 14.23 -10.86
C THR A 55 -0.89 14.95 -9.61
N THR A 56 -1.78 15.49 -8.79
CA THR A 56 -1.39 16.22 -7.59
C THR A 56 -1.64 15.38 -6.33
N ARG A 57 -1.04 15.80 -5.22
CA ARG A 57 -1.28 15.18 -3.92
C ARG A 57 -2.75 15.24 -3.54
N GLU A 58 -3.37 16.42 -3.73
CA GLU A 58 -4.78 16.63 -3.42
C GLU A 58 -5.68 15.69 -4.23
N GLU A 59 -5.36 15.49 -5.49
CA GLU A 59 -6.12 14.58 -6.36
C GLU A 59 -6.01 13.14 -5.89
N LYS A 60 -4.81 12.71 -5.49
CA LYS A 60 -4.57 11.37 -4.94
C LYS A 60 -5.39 11.15 -3.67
N LEU A 61 -5.32 12.10 -2.74
CA LEU A 61 -6.06 12.01 -1.47
C LEU A 61 -7.57 12.04 -1.70
N LYS A 62 -8.04 12.84 -2.66
CA LYS A 62 -9.45 12.90 -3.02
C LYS A 62 -9.96 11.56 -3.57
N LEU A 63 -9.18 10.92 -4.44
CA LEU A 63 -9.54 9.62 -5.00
C LEU A 63 -9.73 8.59 -3.89
N LEU A 64 -8.80 8.52 -2.94
CA LEU A 64 -8.88 7.59 -1.82
C LEU A 64 -10.11 7.86 -0.97
N LYS A 65 -10.34 9.12 -0.63
CA LYS A 65 -11.46 9.51 0.23
C LYS A 65 -12.80 9.19 -0.42
N GLU A 66 -12.98 9.56 -1.68
CA GLU A 66 -14.25 9.34 -2.39
C GLU A 66 -14.55 7.85 -2.60
N ASN A 67 -13.51 7.03 -2.70
CA ASN A 67 -13.69 5.59 -2.92
C ASN A 67 -13.53 4.76 -1.65
N GLN A 68 -13.41 5.41 -0.49
CA GLN A 68 -13.38 4.78 0.83
C GLN A 68 -12.22 3.80 0.97
N ILE A 69 -11.03 4.23 0.54
CA ILE A 69 -9.80 3.44 0.56
C ILE A 69 -8.83 4.04 1.56
N ALA A 70 -8.41 3.24 2.53
CA ALA A 70 -7.33 3.56 3.46
C ALA A 70 -6.03 2.95 2.95
N LEU A 71 -4.91 3.62 3.24
CA LEU A 71 -3.57 3.13 2.91
C LEU A 71 -2.71 3.04 4.15
N TRP A 72 -1.91 1.99 4.24
CA TRP A 72 -0.84 1.89 5.22
C TRP A 72 0.20 0.87 4.74
N ASP A 73 1.23 0.67 5.56
CA ASP A 73 2.24 -0.36 5.36
C ASP A 73 2.30 -1.24 6.60
N ILE A 74 2.74 -2.48 6.45
CA ILE A 74 2.95 -3.38 7.59
C ILE A 74 4.07 -2.86 8.48
N CYS A 75 5.18 -2.38 7.87
CA CYS A 75 6.34 -1.94 8.62
C CYS A 75 6.18 -0.52 9.14
N HIS A 76 6.26 -0.36 10.46
CA HIS A 76 6.45 0.97 11.07
C HIS A 76 7.86 1.46 10.79
N SER A 77 8.84 0.57 10.97
CA SER A 77 10.24 0.85 10.72
C SER A 77 11.00 -0.43 10.43
N CYS A 78 12.13 -0.31 9.78
CA CYS A 78 12.98 -1.45 9.47
C CYS A 78 14.40 -0.99 9.16
N ILE A 79 15.28 -1.96 8.97
CA ILE A 79 16.61 -1.75 8.39
C ILE A 79 16.57 -2.31 6.99
N ARG A 80 16.94 -1.51 6.00
CA ARG A 80 16.89 -1.92 4.59
C ARG A 80 18.02 -1.25 3.82
N LYS A 81 18.86 -2.06 3.20
CA LYS A 81 19.90 -1.56 2.30
C LYS A 81 19.28 -1.40 0.91
N GLY A 82 19.22 -0.17 0.42
CA GLY A 82 18.56 0.14 -0.85
C GLY A 82 17.04 0.15 -0.71
N GLY A 83 16.32 -0.08 -1.80
CA GLY A 83 14.86 0.07 -1.87
C GLY A 83 14.06 -1.22 -2.05
N MET A 84 14.71 -2.38 -2.08
CA MET A 84 14.03 -3.66 -2.37
C MET A 84 13.38 -4.26 -1.13
N ASP A 85 12.16 -4.77 -1.28
CA ASP A 85 11.43 -5.47 -0.21
C ASP A 85 12.20 -6.67 0.34
N SER A 86 12.96 -7.35 -0.52
CA SER A 86 13.78 -8.51 -0.11
C SER A 86 14.90 -8.14 0.84
N ALA A 87 15.26 -6.87 0.93
CA ALA A 87 16.31 -6.37 1.82
C ALA A 87 15.78 -5.88 3.17
N ILE A 88 14.46 -5.95 3.41
CA ILE A 88 13.84 -5.52 4.66
C ILE A 88 14.26 -6.46 5.78
N LYS A 89 14.81 -5.89 6.87
CA LYS A 89 15.26 -6.61 8.06
C LYS A 89 14.85 -5.86 9.32
N GLU A 90 14.81 -6.59 10.44
CA GLU A 90 14.53 -6.03 11.77
C GLU A 90 13.28 -5.15 11.76
N THR A 91 12.20 -5.69 11.22
CA THR A 91 10.92 -5.00 11.10
C THR A 91 10.28 -4.81 12.47
N ILE A 92 9.84 -3.56 12.72
CA ILE A 92 8.89 -3.27 13.79
C ILE A 92 7.57 -3.00 13.07
N PRO A 93 6.54 -3.83 13.27
CA PRO A 93 5.29 -3.65 12.54
C PRO A 93 4.46 -2.48 13.08
N ASN A 94 3.66 -1.87 12.21
CA ASN A 94 2.59 -0.98 12.63
C ASN A 94 1.52 -1.82 13.33
N ASP A 95 0.76 -1.20 14.23
CA ASP A 95 -0.33 -1.89 14.92
C ASP A 95 -1.58 -1.95 14.02
N ILE A 96 -1.60 -2.92 13.13
CA ILE A 96 -2.69 -3.10 12.18
C ILE A 96 -4.00 -3.42 12.93
N GLU A 97 -3.93 -4.20 14.01
CA GLU A 97 -5.13 -4.55 14.78
C GLU A 97 -5.79 -3.32 15.38
N LEU A 98 -5.01 -2.39 15.91
CA LEU A 98 -5.53 -1.14 16.46
C LEU A 98 -6.18 -0.29 15.37
N LEU A 99 -5.56 -0.20 14.21
CA LEU A 99 -6.15 0.53 13.08
C LEU A 99 -7.51 -0.02 12.71
N LEU A 100 -7.63 -1.34 12.62
CA LEU A 100 -8.90 -2.00 12.27
C LEU A 100 -9.94 -1.78 13.36
N GLU A 101 -9.53 -1.80 14.63
CA GLU A 101 -10.41 -1.54 15.75
C GLU A 101 -10.94 -0.11 15.74
N GLU A 102 -10.08 0.85 15.41
CA GLU A 102 -10.45 2.26 15.32
C GLU A 102 -11.21 2.61 14.05
N ASN A 103 -11.17 1.74 13.04
CA ASN A 103 -11.82 1.94 11.74
C ASN A 103 -12.68 0.72 11.39
N PRO A 104 -13.77 0.48 12.15
CA PRO A 104 -14.55 -0.75 12.00
C PRO A 104 -15.32 -0.86 10.68
N SER A 105 -15.40 0.22 9.92
CA SER A 105 -16.01 0.18 8.59
C SER A 105 -15.17 -0.59 7.56
N ILE A 106 -13.87 -0.81 7.83
CA ILE A 106 -12.99 -1.56 6.92
C ILE A 106 -13.44 -3.02 6.91
N GLN A 107 -13.80 -3.50 5.72
CA GLN A 107 -14.32 -4.85 5.51
C GLN A 107 -13.35 -5.73 4.72
N LYS A 108 -12.38 -5.12 4.04
CA LYS A 108 -11.50 -5.81 3.12
C LYS A 108 -10.07 -5.31 3.27
N ILE A 109 -9.12 -6.25 3.32
CA ILE A 109 -7.69 -5.92 3.34
C ILE A 109 -7.07 -6.46 2.07
N ILE A 110 -6.44 -5.58 1.29
CA ILE A 110 -5.71 -5.94 0.08
C ILE A 110 -4.23 -5.75 0.36
N CYS A 111 -3.44 -6.78 0.10
CA CYS A 111 -1.99 -6.72 0.23
C CYS A 111 -1.37 -6.44 -1.14
N ASN A 112 -0.69 -5.31 -1.26
CA ASN A 112 0.00 -4.92 -2.48
C ASN A 112 1.35 -5.64 -2.53
N GLY A 113 1.34 -6.83 -3.11
CA GLY A 113 2.51 -7.67 -3.24
C GLY A 113 2.59 -8.78 -2.19
N LYS A 114 3.40 -9.77 -2.50
CA LYS A 114 3.55 -10.97 -1.66
C LYS A 114 4.23 -10.67 -0.33
N THR A 115 5.17 -9.71 -0.30
CA THR A 115 5.88 -9.36 0.93
C THR A 115 4.90 -8.83 1.98
N SER A 116 4.01 -7.92 1.62
CA SER A 116 3.01 -7.39 2.57
C SER A 116 2.06 -8.49 3.03
N TYR A 117 1.64 -9.38 2.13
CA TYR A 117 0.79 -10.51 2.47
C TYR A 117 1.47 -11.44 3.50
N THR A 118 2.72 -11.78 3.26
CA THR A 118 3.49 -12.67 4.15
C THR A 118 3.71 -12.02 5.53
N LEU A 119 4.02 -10.73 5.55
CA LEU A 119 4.23 -10.00 6.81
C LEU A 119 2.93 -9.84 7.61
N LEU A 120 1.81 -9.61 6.95
CA LEU A 120 0.52 -9.55 7.62
C LEU A 120 0.21 -10.86 8.32
N LYS A 121 0.43 -11.97 7.64
CA LYS A 121 0.22 -13.29 8.20
C LYS A 121 1.18 -13.58 9.35
N LYS A 122 2.45 -13.21 9.18
CA LYS A 122 3.50 -13.46 10.18
C LYS A 122 3.21 -12.72 11.50
N TYR A 123 2.87 -11.44 11.43
CA TYR A 123 2.74 -10.61 12.63
C TYR A 123 1.33 -10.59 13.21
N PHE A 124 0.31 -10.81 12.41
CA PHE A 124 -1.08 -10.64 12.85
C PHE A 124 -1.95 -11.87 12.60
N GLN A 125 -1.41 -12.92 12.00
CA GLN A 125 -2.15 -14.15 11.67
C GLN A 125 -3.40 -13.86 10.84
N ARG A 126 -3.34 -12.84 9.99
CA ARG A 126 -4.42 -12.48 9.08
C ARG A 126 -4.05 -12.83 7.65
N GLU A 127 -5.04 -13.24 6.88
CA GLU A 127 -4.90 -13.42 5.44
C GLU A 127 -5.66 -12.30 4.74
N GLY A 128 -4.93 -11.37 4.13
CA GLY A 128 -5.52 -10.39 3.23
C GLY A 128 -5.68 -10.99 1.83
N ILE A 129 -6.19 -10.19 0.93
CA ILE A 129 -6.24 -10.55 -0.49
C ILE A 129 -4.85 -10.22 -1.07
N CYS A 130 -4.13 -11.24 -1.53
CA CYS A 130 -2.79 -11.05 -2.09
C CYS A 130 -2.91 -10.63 -3.55
N CYS A 131 -2.57 -9.38 -3.86
CA CYS A 131 -2.49 -8.90 -5.23
C CYS A 131 -1.05 -8.70 -5.65
N SER A 132 -0.82 -8.68 -6.95
CA SER A 132 0.51 -8.44 -7.51
C SER A 132 1.04 -7.08 -7.07
N SER A 133 2.34 -6.99 -6.80
CA SER A 133 2.97 -5.71 -6.50
C SER A 133 2.84 -4.75 -7.68
N THR A 134 2.48 -3.50 -7.39
CA THR A 134 2.43 -2.44 -8.40
C THR A 134 3.80 -1.86 -8.72
N SER A 135 4.84 -2.27 -7.98
CA SER A 135 6.20 -1.82 -8.22
C SER A 135 6.70 -2.23 -9.61
N SER A 136 7.48 -1.37 -10.25
CA SER A 136 8.14 -1.69 -11.51
C SER A 136 9.14 -2.84 -11.39
N ALA A 137 9.58 -3.16 -10.16
CA ALA A 137 10.41 -4.34 -9.91
C ALA A 137 9.66 -5.64 -10.25
N ASN A 138 8.33 -5.62 -10.25
CA ASN A 138 7.51 -6.74 -10.71
C ASN A 138 7.36 -6.68 -12.23
N ALA A 139 8.42 -7.07 -12.93
CA ALA A 139 8.48 -6.95 -14.40
C ALA A 139 7.54 -7.89 -15.15
N ARG A 140 6.96 -8.89 -14.47
CA ARG A 140 6.04 -9.85 -15.09
C ARG A 140 4.66 -9.29 -15.35
N LYS A 141 4.30 -8.19 -14.69
CA LYS A 141 2.99 -7.57 -14.80
C LYS A 141 3.08 -6.23 -15.50
N THR A 142 2.16 -5.97 -16.40
CA THR A 142 2.00 -4.66 -17.03
C THR A 142 1.01 -3.83 -16.24
N LEU A 143 0.89 -2.54 -16.58
CA LEU A 143 -0.15 -1.69 -15.99
C LEU A 143 -1.54 -2.28 -16.24
N GLU A 144 -1.80 -2.77 -17.43
CA GLU A 144 -3.09 -3.36 -17.78
C GLU A 144 -3.39 -4.60 -16.94
N ASP A 145 -2.37 -5.44 -16.70
CA ASP A 145 -2.53 -6.63 -15.84
C ASP A 145 -2.96 -6.26 -14.44
N VAL A 146 -2.31 -5.25 -13.82
CA VAL A 146 -2.66 -4.85 -12.45
C VAL A 146 -4.02 -4.14 -12.40
N ILE A 147 -4.39 -3.41 -13.45
CA ILE A 147 -5.73 -2.81 -13.54
C ILE A 147 -6.80 -3.90 -13.48
N ILE A 148 -6.67 -4.94 -14.28
CA ILE A 148 -7.63 -6.03 -14.32
C ILE A 148 -7.71 -6.73 -12.96
N GLU A 149 -6.56 -7.05 -12.39
CA GLU A 149 -6.48 -7.76 -11.10
C GLU A 149 -7.10 -6.95 -9.96
N TYR A 150 -6.70 -5.70 -9.81
CA TYR A 150 -7.19 -4.86 -8.70
C TYR A 150 -8.65 -4.45 -8.89
N LYS A 151 -9.08 -4.24 -10.13
CA LYS A 151 -10.48 -3.94 -10.40
C LYS A 151 -11.39 -5.05 -9.90
N GLY A 152 -10.96 -6.31 -10.04
CA GLY A 152 -11.72 -7.47 -9.56
C GLY A 152 -11.89 -7.54 -8.06
N VAL A 153 -11.02 -6.89 -7.28
CA VAL A 153 -11.09 -6.91 -5.81
C VAL A 153 -11.52 -5.57 -5.21
N LEU A 154 -11.38 -4.46 -5.95
CA LEU A 154 -11.78 -3.13 -5.47
C LEU A 154 -13.25 -2.82 -5.73
N LEU A 155 -13.82 -3.33 -6.80
CA LEU A 155 -15.21 -3.03 -7.21
C LEU A 155 -16.22 -4.11 -6.83
#